data_a9c1e36669b64e65e93ab13a903b04a7
#
_entry.id   a9c1e36669b64e65e93ab13a903b04a7
#
_cell.length_a   1.000
_cell.length_b   1.000
_cell.length_c   1.000
_cell.angle_alpha   90.00
_cell.angle_beta   90.00
_cell.angle_gamma   90.00
#
_symmetry.space_group_name_H-M   'P 1'
#
loop_
_entity.id
_entity.type
_entity.pdbx_description
1 polymer ?
#
loop_
_entity_poly.entity_id
_entity_poly.type
_entity_poly.pdbx_seq_one_letter_code
_entity_poly.pdbx_strand_id
1 'polypeptide(L)'
;MKGFIGDIAELATDNGAFRRVLYTGQHLQLVLMTLKPGEEIGAETHQGNDQFFRVEKGRGEVWIDGKATKIRRDDAIFVPAGARHNIINTGAKSLRLYTLYAPPHHRDGVLRETKAEAETPPEHFDGKTTEARPAAVAKSPAKARSGPAA
;
A
#
# COMPACT_ATOMS: atom_id res chain seq x y z
N MET A 1 18.80 5.83 -12.86
CA MET A 1 17.64 5.52 -12.01
C MET A 1 17.33 6.70 -11.13
N LYS A 2 16.06 6.99 -10.94
CA LYS A 2 15.62 8.16 -10.18
C LYS A 2 15.22 7.83 -8.74
N GLY A 3 14.72 6.62 -8.50
CA GLY A 3 14.14 6.26 -7.23
C GLY A 3 12.84 7.02 -6.97
N PHE A 4 12.37 6.97 -5.74
CA PHE A 4 11.18 7.71 -5.31
C PHE A 4 11.51 8.53 -4.06
N ILE A 5 11.15 9.81 -4.10
CA ILE A 5 11.30 10.73 -2.97
C ILE A 5 10.02 11.56 -2.89
N GLY A 6 9.38 11.57 -1.75
CA GLY A 6 8.17 12.36 -1.57
C GLY A 6 7.74 12.40 -0.10
N ASP A 7 6.76 13.23 0.18
CA ASP A 7 6.12 13.28 1.49
C ASP A 7 5.10 12.14 1.58
N ILE A 8 5.51 11.03 2.16
CA ILE A 8 4.68 9.83 2.18
C ILE A 8 3.41 10.00 3.02
N ALA A 9 3.47 10.78 4.08
CA ALA A 9 2.30 11.04 4.90
C ALA A 9 1.25 11.82 4.09
N GLU A 10 1.66 12.86 3.37
CA GLU A 10 0.76 13.63 2.52
C GLU A 10 0.18 12.77 1.40
N LEU A 11 1.03 11.99 0.73
CA LEU A 11 0.58 11.12 -0.34
C LEU A 11 -0.46 10.10 0.13
N ALA A 12 -0.24 9.49 1.28
CA ALA A 12 -1.17 8.53 1.84
C ALA A 12 -2.48 9.19 2.28
N THR A 13 -2.43 10.39 2.87
CA THR A 13 -3.63 11.10 3.32
C THR A 13 -4.42 11.70 2.18
N ASP A 14 -3.77 12.06 1.08
CA ASP A 14 -4.43 12.58 -0.13
C ASP A 14 -4.97 11.46 -1.04
N ASN A 15 -4.52 10.22 -0.83
CA ASN A 15 -4.97 9.12 -1.68
C ASN A 15 -6.44 8.78 -1.39
N GLY A 16 -7.28 8.77 -2.43
CA GLY A 16 -8.66 8.35 -2.34
C GLY A 16 -8.92 6.95 -2.89
N ALA A 17 -7.96 6.35 -3.55
CA ALA A 17 -8.12 5.04 -4.15
C ALA A 17 -7.97 3.92 -3.12
N PHE A 18 -8.71 2.84 -3.33
CA PHE A 18 -8.56 1.64 -2.49
C PHE A 18 -7.13 1.11 -2.52
N ARG A 19 -6.54 1.02 -3.72
CA ARG A 19 -5.15 0.58 -3.90
C ARG A 19 -4.48 1.37 -5.02
N ARG A 20 -3.32 1.93 -4.72
CA ARG A 20 -2.49 2.61 -5.69
C ARG A 20 -1.05 2.17 -5.53
N VAL A 21 -0.54 1.41 -6.49
CA VAL A 21 0.88 1.04 -6.52
C VAL A 21 1.68 2.28 -6.90
N LEU A 22 2.46 2.79 -5.96
CA LEU A 22 3.17 4.04 -6.11
C LEU A 22 4.55 3.87 -6.74
N TYR A 23 5.30 2.89 -6.28
CA TYR A 23 6.63 2.61 -6.79
C TYR A 23 7.00 1.13 -6.58
N THR A 24 7.57 0.52 -7.60
CA THR A 24 7.99 -0.88 -7.59
C THR A 24 9.48 -0.98 -7.85
N GLY A 25 10.23 -1.41 -6.85
CA GLY A 25 11.64 -1.80 -7.00
C GLY A 25 11.75 -3.31 -7.28
N GLN A 26 12.97 -3.81 -7.33
CA GLN A 26 13.19 -5.25 -7.53
C GLN A 26 12.81 -6.08 -6.31
N HIS A 27 12.99 -5.52 -5.10
CA HIS A 27 12.85 -6.25 -3.85
C HIS A 27 11.89 -5.58 -2.86
N LEU A 28 11.29 -4.46 -3.23
CA LEU A 28 10.41 -3.67 -2.38
C LEU A 28 9.39 -2.94 -3.22
N GLN A 29 8.14 -2.89 -2.75
CA GLN A 29 7.06 -2.19 -3.43
C GLN A 29 6.29 -1.33 -2.45
N LEU A 30 6.04 -0.08 -2.83
CA LEU A 30 5.29 0.90 -2.05
C LEU A 30 3.89 1.06 -2.62
N VAL A 31 2.88 0.89 -1.77
CA VAL A 31 1.48 0.92 -2.16
C VAL A 31 0.69 1.80 -1.19
N LEU A 32 -0.15 2.67 -1.71
CA LEU A 32 -1.07 3.47 -0.92
C LEU A 32 -2.44 2.77 -0.89
N MET A 33 -3.09 2.81 0.26
CA MET A 33 -4.44 2.26 0.41
C MET A 33 -5.32 3.18 1.25
N THR A 34 -6.59 3.25 0.87
CA THR A 34 -7.62 3.96 1.63
C THR A 34 -8.84 3.06 1.73
N LEU A 35 -9.25 2.79 2.97
CA LEU A 35 -10.44 1.99 3.28
C LEU A 35 -11.52 2.92 3.82
N LYS A 36 -12.71 2.83 3.24
CA LYS A 36 -13.89 3.52 3.76
C LYS A 36 -14.36 2.85 5.06
N PRO A 37 -15.15 3.55 5.89
CA PRO A 37 -15.71 2.91 7.08
C PRO A 37 -16.37 1.57 6.76
N GLY A 38 -16.01 0.55 7.53
CA GLY A 38 -16.52 -0.81 7.36
C GLY A 38 -15.81 -1.65 6.30
N GLU A 39 -14.99 -1.04 5.46
CA GLU A 39 -14.22 -1.80 4.47
C GLU A 39 -13.04 -2.52 5.11
N GLU A 40 -12.65 -3.61 4.48
CA GLU A 40 -11.48 -4.39 4.88
C GLU A 40 -10.63 -4.72 3.65
N ILE A 41 -9.36 -5.00 3.90
CA ILE A 41 -8.48 -5.48 2.83
C ILE A 41 -8.92 -6.86 2.38
N GLY A 42 -9.35 -7.69 3.30
CA GLY A 42 -9.68 -9.09 3.12
C GLY A 42 -8.60 -9.99 3.73
N ALA A 43 -9.01 -11.12 4.28
CA ALA A 43 -8.06 -12.03 4.88
C ALA A 43 -7.14 -12.62 3.82
N GLU A 44 -5.84 -12.49 4.01
CA GLU A 44 -4.81 -12.89 3.06
C GLU A 44 -3.66 -13.60 3.75
N THR A 45 -2.99 -14.45 2.98
CA THR A 45 -1.73 -15.06 3.39
C THR A 45 -0.75 -14.91 2.24
N HIS A 46 0.36 -14.22 2.47
CA HIS A 46 1.42 -14.06 1.47
C HIS A 46 2.61 -14.94 1.88
N GLN A 47 2.76 -16.07 1.21
CA GLN A 47 3.84 -17.01 1.56
C GLN A 47 5.22 -16.49 1.19
N GLY A 48 5.31 -15.67 0.15
CA GLY A 48 6.57 -15.18 -0.38
C GLY A 48 6.90 -13.73 -0.06
N ASN A 49 6.09 -13.04 0.75
CA ASN A 49 6.27 -11.62 1.02
C ASN A 49 6.20 -11.33 2.51
N ASP A 50 7.17 -10.59 3.03
CA ASP A 50 6.96 -9.81 4.22
C ASP A 50 6.16 -8.57 3.85
N GLN A 51 5.36 -8.07 4.77
CA GLN A 51 4.55 -6.89 4.54
C GLN A 51 4.60 -5.95 5.73
N PHE A 52 4.75 -4.67 5.46
CA PHE A 52 4.76 -3.61 6.46
C PHE A 52 3.63 -2.64 6.17
N PHE A 53 2.91 -2.20 7.21
CA PHE A 53 1.89 -1.17 7.10
C PHE A 53 2.21 -0.02 8.05
N ARG A 54 1.93 1.19 7.61
CA ARG A 54 1.91 2.37 8.47
C ARG A 54 0.59 3.08 8.33
N VAL A 55 -0.09 3.31 9.46
CA VAL A 55 -1.34 4.07 9.48
C VAL A 55 -1.02 5.55 9.54
N GLU A 56 -1.49 6.31 8.55
CA GLU A 56 -1.30 7.77 8.49
C GLU A 56 -2.51 8.54 8.97
N LYS A 57 -3.73 7.97 8.87
CA LYS A 57 -4.94 8.63 9.32
C LYS A 57 -6.04 7.60 9.59
N GLY A 58 -6.83 7.86 10.62
CA GLY A 58 -7.94 6.99 10.96
C GLY A 58 -7.58 5.93 11.98
N ARG A 59 -8.48 4.99 12.18
CA ARG A 59 -8.33 3.88 13.11
C ARG A 59 -8.97 2.63 12.57
N GLY A 60 -8.51 1.49 13.03
CA GLY A 60 -9.04 0.23 12.59
C GLY A 60 -8.60 -0.91 13.49
N GLU A 61 -8.60 -2.10 12.93
CA GLU A 61 -8.19 -3.32 13.60
C GLU A 61 -7.38 -4.17 12.65
N VAL A 62 -6.28 -4.72 13.15
CA VAL A 62 -5.50 -5.70 12.40
C VAL A 62 -5.64 -7.07 13.04
N TRP A 63 -5.82 -8.08 12.21
CA TRP A 63 -5.81 -9.48 12.60
C TRP A 63 -4.56 -10.12 12.04
N ILE A 64 -3.77 -10.76 12.92
CA ILE A 64 -2.60 -11.54 12.53
C ILE A 64 -2.70 -12.89 13.22
N ASP A 65 -2.80 -13.96 12.43
CA ASP A 65 -2.94 -15.33 12.90
C ASP A 65 -4.00 -15.48 14.00
N GLY A 66 -5.17 -14.87 13.76
CA GLY A 66 -6.31 -14.96 14.65
C GLY A 66 -6.31 -13.98 15.82
N LYS A 67 -5.27 -13.19 16.01
CA LYS A 67 -5.20 -12.19 17.08
C LYS A 67 -5.57 -10.81 16.54
N ALA A 68 -6.57 -10.18 17.14
CA ALA A 68 -7.00 -8.84 16.80
C ALA A 68 -6.28 -7.79 17.66
N THR A 69 -5.84 -6.71 17.03
CA THR A 69 -5.23 -5.57 17.72
C THR A 69 -5.80 -4.29 17.13
N LYS A 70 -6.20 -3.36 17.98
CA LYS A 70 -6.63 -2.03 17.54
C LYS A 70 -5.44 -1.25 17.02
N ILE A 71 -5.64 -0.55 15.93
CA ILE A 71 -4.62 0.28 15.30
C ILE A 71 -5.16 1.69 15.05
N ARG A 72 -4.27 2.65 15.04
CA ARG A 72 -4.58 4.06 14.82
C ARG A 72 -3.40 4.75 14.15
N ARG A 73 -3.59 6.03 13.84
CA ARG A 73 -2.55 6.90 13.30
C ARG A 73 -1.21 6.69 14.02
N ASP A 74 -0.15 6.63 13.24
CA ASP A 74 1.25 6.44 13.64
C ASP A 74 1.62 5.00 14.02
N ASP A 75 0.66 4.07 14.03
CA ASP A 75 1.00 2.66 14.26
C ASP A 75 1.69 2.05 13.05
N ALA A 76 2.66 1.22 13.33
CA ALA A 76 3.33 0.36 12.36
C ALA A 76 2.92 -1.09 12.60
N ILE A 77 2.68 -1.82 11.52
CA ILE A 77 2.33 -3.24 11.57
C ILE A 77 3.31 -4.00 10.70
N PHE A 78 3.95 -5.01 11.23
CA PHE A 78 4.78 -5.91 10.46
C PHE A 78 4.10 -7.29 10.40
N VAL A 79 3.85 -7.74 9.17
CA VAL A 79 3.27 -9.07 8.93
C VAL A 79 4.33 -9.94 8.27
N PRO A 80 4.87 -10.93 8.98
CA PRO A 80 5.86 -11.83 8.40
C PRO A 80 5.24 -12.74 7.34
N ALA A 81 6.05 -13.16 6.39
CA ALA A 81 5.61 -14.09 5.35
C ALA A 81 4.98 -15.33 5.99
N GLY A 82 3.85 -15.76 5.42
CA GLY A 82 3.10 -16.90 5.90
C GLY A 82 2.03 -16.61 6.95
N ALA A 83 2.04 -15.45 7.58
CA ALA A 83 1.01 -15.08 8.54
C ALA A 83 -0.29 -14.70 7.83
N ARG A 84 -1.41 -15.28 8.28
CA ARG A 84 -2.74 -14.88 7.81
C ARG A 84 -3.12 -13.56 8.46
N HIS A 85 -3.51 -12.59 7.67
CA HIS A 85 -3.78 -11.26 8.19
C HIS A 85 -4.93 -10.56 7.45
N ASN A 86 -5.50 -9.55 8.11
CA ASN A 86 -6.50 -8.66 7.55
C ASN A 86 -6.43 -7.32 8.27
N ILE A 87 -6.79 -6.26 7.57
CA ILE A 87 -6.99 -4.93 8.17
C ILE A 87 -8.41 -4.50 7.87
N ILE A 88 -9.11 -4.03 8.91
CA ILE A 88 -10.49 -3.62 8.87
C ILE A 88 -10.60 -2.19 9.36
N ASN A 89 -11.30 -1.34 8.61
CA ASN A 89 -11.63 -0.01 9.09
C ASN A 89 -12.83 -0.08 10.03
N THR A 90 -12.58 0.04 11.32
CA THR A 90 -13.60 0.04 12.38
C THR A 90 -13.99 1.44 12.83
N GLY A 91 -13.41 2.47 12.23
CA GLY A 91 -13.67 3.87 12.56
C GLY A 91 -14.82 4.45 11.75
N ALA A 92 -15.13 5.71 12.04
CA ALA A 92 -16.19 6.47 11.37
C ALA A 92 -15.69 7.25 10.14
N LYS A 93 -14.39 7.29 9.93
CA LYS A 93 -13.74 8.01 8.84
C LYS A 93 -12.84 7.06 8.05
N SER A 94 -12.38 7.51 6.88
CA SER A 94 -11.46 6.72 6.06
C SER A 94 -10.20 6.36 6.84
N LEU A 95 -9.77 5.11 6.69
CA LEU A 95 -8.49 4.62 7.17
C LEU A 95 -7.49 4.74 6.03
N ARG A 96 -6.46 5.54 6.23
CA ARG A 96 -5.46 5.83 5.19
C ARG A 96 -4.11 5.33 5.65
N LEU A 97 -3.49 4.55 4.80
CA LEU A 97 -2.23 3.90 5.13
C LEU A 97 -1.37 3.71 3.89
N TYR A 98 -0.13 3.39 4.10
CA TYR A 98 0.70 2.83 3.05
C TYR A 98 1.23 1.47 3.50
N THR A 99 1.58 0.66 2.53
CA THR A 99 2.11 -0.67 2.77
C THR A 99 3.32 -0.92 1.89
N LEU A 100 4.26 -1.71 2.41
CA LEU A 100 5.44 -2.16 1.70
C LEU A 100 5.38 -3.68 1.57
N TYR A 101 5.59 -4.17 0.38
CA TYR A 101 5.77 -5.60 0.11
C TYR A 101 7.23 -5.88 -0.20
N ALA A 102 7.79 -6.88 0.40
CA ALA A 102 9.15 -7.34 0.16
C ALA A 102 9.18 -8.86 -0.06
N PRO A 103 9.38 -9.32 -1.30
CA PRO A 103 9.47 -8.58 -2.57
C PRO A 103 8.13 -8.00 -3.04
N PRO A 104 8.10 -7.35 -4.20
CA PRO A 104 6.85 -6.83 -4.78
C PRO A 104 5.78 -7.90 -4.93
N HIS A 105 4.53 -7.50 -4.79
CA HIS A 105 3.37 -8.40 -4.87
C HIS A 105 2.44 -8.09 -6.04
N HIS A 106 2.21 -6.81 -6.31
CA HIS A 106 1.32 -6.34 -7.37
C HIS A 106 2.11 -5.98 -8.62
N ARG A 107 1.43 -5.99 -9.77
CA ARG A 107 2.01 -5.44 -10.99
C ARG A 107 2.21 -3.95 -10.83
N ASP A 108 3.33 -3.45 -11.35
CA ASP A 108 3.65 -2.04 -11.28
C ASP A 108 2.57 -1.16 -11.92
N GLY A 109 2.28 -0.03 -11.28
CA GLY A 109 1.34 0.95 -11.77
C GLY A 109 -0.14 0.61 -11.60
N VAL A 110 -0.47 -0.47 -10.92
CA VAL A 110 -1.87 -0.85 -10.68
C VAL A 110 -2.58 0.24 -9.87
N LEU A 111 -3.75 0.61 -10.34
CA LEU A 111 -4.67 1.53 -9.66
C LEU A 111 -6.04 0.87 -9.59
N ARG A 112 -6.55 0.73 -8.38
CA ARG A 112 -7.92 0.28 -8.10
C ARG A 112 -8.61 1.38 -7.30
N GLU A 113 -9.55 2.07 -7.93
CA GLU A 113 -10.25 3.18 -7.29
C GLU A 113 -11.14 2.70 -6.14
N THR A 114 -11.74 1.52 -6.28
CA THR A 114 -12.68 0.95 -5.33
C THR A 114 -12.26 -0.46 -4.92
N LYS A 115 -12.78 -0.90 -3.79
CA LYS A 115 -12.60 -2.28 -3.34
C LYS A 115 -13.18 -3.27 -4.35
N ALA A 116 -14.33 -2.95 -4.94
CA ALA A 116 -14.96 -3.81 -5.95
C ALA A 116 -14.03 -4.03 -7.14
N GLU A 117 -13.34 -3.00 -7.62
CA GLU A 117 -12.35 -3.15 -8.68
C GLU A 117 -11.18 -4.03 -8.26
N ALA A 118 -10.77 -3.93 -7.00
CA ALA A 118 -9.66 -4.70 -6.47
C ALA A 118 -9.99 -6.20 -6.30
N GLU A 119 -11.28 -6.54 -6.24
CA GLU A 119 -11.76 -7.92 -6.15
C GLU A 119 -11.79 -8.64 -7.50
N THR A 120 -11.58 -7.93 -8.61
CA THR A 120 -11.35 -8.57 -9.91
C THR A 120 -10.04 -9.37 -9.85
N PRO A 121 -9.81 -10.32 -10.81
CA PRO A 121 -8.59 -11.13 -10.75
C PRO A 121 -7.36 -10.28 -10.42
N PRO A 122 -6.59 -10.65 -9.39
CA PRO A 122 -5.47 -9.83 -8.95
C PRO A 122 -4.36 -9.79 -10.00
N GLU A 123 -3.76 -8.64 -10.16
CA GLU A 123 -2.57 -8.48 -10.97
C GLU A 123 -1.35 -8.77 -10.08
N HIS A 124 -0.59 -9.78 -10.47
CA HIS A 124 0.62 -10.15 -9.76
C HIS A 124 1.84 -9.45 -10.33
N PHE A 125 2.83 -9.27 -9.49
CA PHE A 125 4.13 -8.76 -9.92
C PHE A 125 4.69 -9.62 -11.03
N ASP A 126 5.05 -8.98 -12.14
CA ASP A 126 5.53 -9.63 -13.37
C ASP A 126 7.04 -9.47 -13.56
N GLY A 127 7.74 -8.99 -12.54
CA GLY A 127 9.17 -8.73 -12.60
C GLY A 127 9.55 -7.36 -13.13
N LYS A 128 8.58 -6.58 -13.60
CA LYS A 128 8.84 -5.24 -14.14
C LYS A 128 8.76 -4.19 -13.05
N THR A 129 9.80 -3.38 -12.94
CA THR A 129 9.89 -2.30 -11.96
C THR A 129 9.46 -0.97 -12.57
N THR A 130 9.25 0.02 -11.72
CA THR A 130 8.90 1.37 -12.17
C THR A 130 9.95 1.96 -13.10
N GLU A 131 11.22 1.74 -12.79
CA GLU A 131 12.34 2.26 -13.61
C GLU A 131 12.48 1.56 -14.97
N ALA A 132 11.88 0.38 -15.11
CA ALA A 132 11.91 -0.37 -16.36
C ALA A 132 10.83 0.04 -17.34
N ARG A 133 9.95 0.97 -16.96
CA ARG A 133 8.90 1.45 -17.86
C ARG A 133 9.49 2.25 -19.01
N PRO A 134 8.89 2.20 -20.21
CA PRO A 134 9.23 3.13 -21.28
C PRO A 134 9.07 4.57 -20.82
N ALA A 135 10.00 5.45 -21.22
CA ALA A 135 10.00 6.85 -20.80
C ALA A 135 8.67 7.56 -21.11
N ALA A 136 8.01 7.22 -22.22
CA ALA A 136 6.76 7.83 -22.64
C ALA A 136 5.59 7.57 -21.69
N VAL A 137 5.64 6.53 -20.87
CA VAL A 137 4.59 6.17 -19.90
C VAL A 137 5.05 6.28 -18.45
N ALA A 138 6.30 6.61 -18.25
CA ALA A 138 6.85 6.84 -16.92
C ALA A 138 6.41 8.21 -16.42
N LYS A 139 5.29 8.25 -15.71
CA LYS A 139 4.83 9.48 -15.07
C LYS A 139 5.26 9.46 -13.62
N SER A 140 5.66 10.63 -13.12
CA SER A 140 5.83 10.78 -11.68
C SER A 140 4.48 10.49 -11.03
N PRO A 141 4.37 9.49 -10.17
CA PRO A 141 3.09 9.14 -9.55
C PRO A 141 2.71 10.10 -8.45
N ALA A 142 3.54 11.05 -8.14
CA ALA A 142 3.44 11.72 -6.86
C ALA A 142 3.98 13.12 -6.89
N LYS A 143 3.58 13.87 -5.87
CA LYS A 143 4.21 15.13 -5.51
C LYS A 143 5.61 14.82 -5.00
N ALA A 144 6.59 14.95 -5.87
CA ALA A 144 7.97 14.93 -5.45
C ALA A 144 8.22 16.21 -4.64
N ARG A 145 9.08 16.13 -3.63
CA ARG A 145 9.53 17.33 -2.95
C ARG A 145 10.32 18.18 -3.94
N SER A 146 9.88 19.41 -4.12
CA SER A 146 10.62 20.40 -4.90
C SER A 146 11.55 21.17 -3.97
N GLY A 147 12.68 21.56 -4.48
CA GLY A 147 13.65 22.37 -3.75
C GLY A 147 14.93 21.61 -3.44
N PRO A 148 15.98 22.34 -3.05
CA PRO A 148 17.25 21.72 -2.72
C PRO A 148 17.09 20.82 -1.52
N ALA A 149 17.64 19.62 -1.62
CA ALA A 149 17.83 18.80 -0.45
C ALA A 149 18.77 19.56 0.50
N ALA A 150 18.34 19.72 1.70
CA ALA A 150 19.19 20.36 2.71
C ALA A 150 20.42 19.49 3.00
#